data_2fbecfb33a6506ffdff9620fadb69a8a
#
_entry.id   2fbecfb33a6506ffdff9620fadb69a8a
#
_cell.length_a   1.000
_cell.length_b   1.000
_cell.length_c   1.000
_cell.angle_alpha   90.00
_cell.angle_beta   90.00
_cell.angle_gamma   90.00
#
_symmetry.space_group_name_H-M   'P 1'
#
loop_
_entity.id
_entity.type
_entity.pdbx_description
1 polymer ?
#
loop_
_entity_poly.entity_id
_entity_poly.type
_entity_poly.pdbx_seq_one_letter_code
_entity_poly.pdbx_strand_id
1 'polypeptide(L)'
;MLAWSSEIFGNALLKSPNSQIESACRDEFSKMRIEVMAGQYLDVLEENAAPTRAVEEAVGRANRVILYKTAKYSIEAPLLIGAAFAGADPAVLRGLSAFGIPLGMAFQLRDDILGVFGDPAVTGKPAGDDLREGKRTVLVGLTRESLTPTVGKIFDELLTHRELDSEQIAFLQQTIKGSGALAKTEAMIEELANESLLALDQLQLDPTAMMQLRELAVRVINRQS
;
A
#
# COMPACT_ATOMS: atom_id res chain seq x y z
N MET A 1 3.58 20.88 -2.78
CA MET A 1 4.52 19.73 -2.67
C MET A 1 4.92 19.16 -4.04
N LEU A 2 4.00 18.89 -4.98
CA LEU A 2 4.32 18.34 -6.32
C LEU A 2 5.33 19.18 -7.12
N ALA A 3 5.28 20.51 -7.05
CA ALA A 3 6.23 21.38 -7.73
C ALA A 3 7.64 21.23 -7.17
N TRP A 4 7.77 21.17 -5.84
CA TRP A 4 9.09 21.00 -5.19
C TRP A 4 9.69 19.62 -5.47
N SER A 5 8.89 18.55 -5.47
CA SER A 5 9.42 17.22 -5.83
C SER A 5 9.96 17.19 -7.25
N SER A 6 9.27 17.85 -8.19
CA SER A 6 9.74 17.96 -9.58
C SER A 6 11.03 18.78 -9.71
N GLU A 7 11.16 19.86 -8.94
CA GLU A 7 12.37 20.71 -8.93
C GLU A 7 13.55 19.95 -8.31
N ILE A 8 13.36 19.32 -7.15
CA ILE A 8 14.41 18.53 -6.49
C ILE A 8 14.87 17.39 -7.40
N PHE A 9 13.91 16.67 -8.02
CA PHE A 9 14.23 15.62 -8.98
C PHE A 9 14.98 16.15 -10.20
N GLY A 10 14.51 17.26 -10.80
CA GLY A 10 15.20 17.92 -11.93
C GLY A 10 16.64 18.30 -11.58
N ASN A 11 16.85 18.89 -10.40
CA ASN A 11 18.19 19.24 -9.94
C ASN A 11 19.09 18.01 -9.69
N ALA A 12 18.54 16.92 -9.19
CA ALA A 12 19.27 15.66 -9.03
C ALA A 12 19.73 15.09 -10.38
N LEU A 13 18.90 15.19 -11.41
CA LEU A 13 19.21 14.73 -12.76
C LEU A 13 20.33 15.49 -13.46
N LEU A 14 20.62 16.74 -13.06
CA LEU A 14 21.80 17.47 -13.55
C LEU A 14 23.12 16.76 -13.25
N LYS A 15 23.10 15.80 -12.30
CA LYS A 15 24.26 14.97 -11.97
C LYS A 15 24.27 13.63 -12.71
N SER A 16 23.32 13.42 -13.64
CA SER A 16 23.24 12.19 -14.41
C SER A 16 24.50 12.00 -15.28
N PRO A 17 25.04 10.77 -15.37
CA PRO A 17 26.24 10.49 -16.15
C PRO A 17 26.06 10.75 -17.67
N ASN A 18 24.84 10.56 -18.20
CA ASN A 18 24.51 10.77 -19.60
C ASN A 18 23.01 10.96 -19.82
N SER A 19 22.64 11.38 -21.03
CA SER A 19 21.24 11.66 -21.40
C SER A 19 20.32 10.43 -21.44
N GLN A 20 20.87 9.24 -21.67
CA GLN A 20 20.07 7.99 -21.67
C GLN A 20 19.61 7.65 -20.25
N ILE A 21 20.50 7.74 -19.27
CA ILE A 21 20.17 7.56 -17.85
C ILE A 21 19.20 8.64 -17.38
N GLU A 22 19.43 9.90 -17.78
CA GLU A 22 18.52 11.00 -17.48
C GLU A 22 17.11 10.72 -18.02
N SER A 23 16.98 10.27 -19.27
CA SER A 23 15.67 9.93 -19.86
C SER A 23 14.99 8.79 -19.11
N ALA A 24 15.70 7.69 -18.80
CA ALA A 24 15.15 6.56 -18.07
C ALA A 24 14.62 6.96 -16.68
N CYS A 25 15.36 7.80 -15.95
CA CYS A 25 14.91 8.32 -14.66
C CYS A 25 13.67 9.21 -14.79
N ARG A 26 13.61 10.07 -15.83
CA ARG A 26 12.45 10.93 -16.10
C ARG A 26 11.20 10.12 -16.44
N ASP A 27 11.35 9.03 -17.18
CA ASP A 27 10.26 8.14 -17.56
C ASP A 27 9.67 7.46 -16.32
N GLU A 28 10.52 6.90 -15.44
CA GLU A 28 10.06 6.27 -14.18
C GLU A 28 9.41 7.29 -13.23
N PHE A 29 9.99 8.48 -13.09
CA PHE A 29 9.40 9.53 -12.26
C PHE A 29 8.05 10.02 -12.80
N SER A 30 7.91 10.16 -14.12
CA SER A 30 6.66 10.56 -14.77
C SER A 30 5.59 9.50 -14.62
N LYS A 31 5.94 8.22 -14.80
CA LYS A 31 5.08 7.06 -14.59
C LYS A 31 4.58 7.03 -13.14
N MET A 32 5.48 7.13 -12.16
CA MET A 32 5.13 7.19 -10.74
C MET A 32 4.09 8.26 -10.44
N ARG A 33 4.28 9.47 -10.97
CA ARG A 33 3.35 10.59 -10.73
C ARG A 33 1.96 10.35 -11.30
N ILE A 34 1.87 9.76 -12.49
CA ILE A 34 0.60 9.41 -13.11
C ILE A 34 -0.10 8.30 -12.29
N GLU A 35 0.65 7.28 -11.93
CA GLU A 35 0.13 6.12 -11.21
C GLU A 35 -0.37 6.47 -9.80
N VAL A 36 0.37 7.29 -9.04
CA VAL A 36 -0.09 7.72 -7.70
C VAL A 36 -1.32 8.62 -7.77
N MET A 37 -1.42 9.48 -8.80
CA MET A 37 -2.61 10.30 -9.03
C MET A 37 -3.83 9.43 -9.37
N ALA A 38 -3.64 8.41 -10.21
CA ALA A 38 -4.68 7.43 -10.51
C ALA A 38 -5.08 6.64 -9.24
N GLY A 39 -4.11 6.22 -8.43
CA GLY A 39 -4.35 5.55 -7.14
C GLY A 39 -5.14 6.43 -6.17
N GLN A 40 -4.80 7.70 -6.05
CA GLN A 40 -5.53 8.64 -5.21
C GLN A 40 -6.96 8.87 -5.72
N TYR A 41 -7.16 8.94 -7.04
CA TYR A 41 -8.49 9.02 -7.62
C TYR A 41 -9.34 7.79 -7.30
N LEU A 42 -8.76 6.59 -7.43
CA LEU A 42 -9.44 5.33 -7.09
C LEU A 42 -9.84 5.28 -5.62
N ASP A 43 -8.97 5.74 -4.72
CA ASP A 43 -9.23 5.81 -3.28
C ASP A 43 -10.46 6.67 -2.97
N VAL A 44 -10.47 7.92 -3.45
CA VAL A 44 -11.61 8.84 -3.30
C VAL A 44 -12.89 8.26 -3.94
N LEU A 45 -12.74 7.56 -5.07
CA LEU A 45 -13.87 6.92 -5.74
C LEU A 45 -14.46 5.78 -4.88
N GLU A 46 -13.63 4.97 -4.22
CA GLU A 46 -14.09 3.89 -3.33
C GLU A 46 -14.78 4.47 -2.08
N GLU A 47 -14.26 5.51 -1.47
CA GLU A 47 -14.90 6.18 -0.32
C GLU A 47 -16.33 6.63 -0.66
N ASN A 48 -16.56 7.18 -1.85
CA ASN A 48 -17.83 7.77 -2.25
C ASN A 48 -18.79 6.81 -2.92
N ALA A 49 -18.30 5.84 -3.71
CA ALA A 49 -19.12 4.97 -4.54
C ALA A 49 -19.31 3.55 -3.95
N ALA A 50 -18.60 3.17 -2.88
CA ALA A 50 -18.70 1.83 -2.30
C ALA A 50 -20.12 1.36 -2.01
N PRO A 51 -21.04 2.21 -1.46
CA PRO A 51 -22.40 1.76 -1.17
C PRO A 51 -23.22 1.35 -2.39
N THR A 52 -22.81 1.76 -3.60
CA THR A 52 -23.52 1.48 -4.86
C THR A 52 -22.87 0.37 -5.68
N ARG A 53 -21.79 -0.23 -5.19
CA ARG A 53 -20.98 -1.23 -5.91
C ARG A 53 -21.13 -2.62 -5.32
N ALA A 54 -20.91 -3.63 -6.16
CA ALA A 54 -20.94 -5.03 -5.77
C ALA A 54 -19.91 -5.32 -4.66
N VAL A 55 -20.36 -6.00 -3.60
CA VAL A 55 -19.53 -6.36 -2.43
C VAL A 55 -18.43 -7.34 -2.83
N GLU A 56 -18.72 -8.26 -3.72
CA GLU A 56 -17.83 -9.32 -4.21
C GLU A 56 -16.58 -8.77 -4.94
N GLU A 57 -16.65 -7.52 -5.35
CA GLU A 57 -15.51 -6.83 -5.99
C GLU A 57 -14.73 -5.93 -5.02
N ALA A 58 -15.18 -5.77 -3.78
CA ALA A 58 -14.61 -4.81 -2.83
C ALA A 58 -13.12 -5.06 -2.57
N VAL A 59 -12.73 -6.30 -2.31
CA VAL A 59 -11.32 -6.68 -2.10
C VAL A 59 -10.47 -6.40 -3.33
N GLY A 60 -10.96 -6.73 -4.53
CA GLY A 60 -10.25 -6.48 -5.79
C GLY A 60 -10.06 -4.98 -6.07
N ARG A 61 -11.04 -4.16 -5.70
CA ARG A 61 -10.94 -2.69 -5.83
C ARG A 61 -9.97 -2.10 -4.81
N ALA A 62 -10.03 -2.53 -3.54
CA ALA A 62 -9.09 -2.12 -2.51
C ALA A 62 -7.63 -2.49 -2.87
N ASN A 63 -7.40 -3.69 -3.39
CA ASN A 63 -6.07 -4.10 -3.87
C ASN A 63 -5.56 -3.20 -5.01
N ARG A 64 -6.42 -2.73 -5.91
CA ARG A 64 -6.02 -1.77 -6.95
C ARG A 64 -5.63 -0.41 -6.35
N VAL A 65 -6.35 0.06 -5.33
CA VAL A 65 -5.97 1.28 -4.61
C VAL A 65 -4.58 1.11 -3.98
N ILE A 66 -4.35 0.04 -3.25
CA ILE A 66 -3.05 -0.27 -2.63
C ILE A 66 -1.93 -0.31 -3.66
N LEU A 67 -2.16 -1.00 -4.79
CA LEU A 67 -1.17 -1.12 -5.86
C LEU A 67 -0.71 0.25 -6.38
N TYR A 68 -1.65 1.11 -6.76
CA TYR A 68 -1.33 2.38 -7.41
C TYR A 68 -1.02 3.52 -6.44
N LYS A 69 -1.71 3.58 -5.30
CA LYS A 69 -1.54 4.66 -4.33
C LYS A 69 -0.32 4.45 -3.43
N THR A 70 0.05 3.19 -3.15
CA THR A 70 1.11 2.87 -2.17
C THR A 70 2.24 2.06 -2.78
N ALA A 71 2.01 0.82 -3.25
CA ALA A 71 3.07 -0.10 -3.62
C ALA A 71 3.98 0.47 -4.72
N LYS A 72 3.40 0.94 -5.81
CA LYS A 72 4.13 1.53 -6.94
C LYS A 72 4.80 2.85 -6.59
N TYR A 73 4.13 3.70 -5.81
CA TYR A 73 4.66 5.01 -5.45
C TYR A 73 5.75 4.96 -4.39
N SER A 74 5.52 4.19 -3.30
CA SER A 74 6.35 4.25 -2.10
C SER A 74 7.53 3.29 -2.11
N ILE A 75 7.43 2.17 -2.84
CA ILE A 75 8.44 1.11 -2.85
C ILE A 75 9.00 0.90 -4.26
N GLU A 76 8.16 0.56 -5.26
CA GLU A 76 8.64 0.23 -6.60
C GLU A 76 9.39 1.40 -7.25
N ALA A 77 8.75 2.57 -7.34
CA ALA A 77 9.32 3.69 -8.08
C ALA A 77 10.65 4.22 -7.52
N PRO A 78 10.85 4.38 -6.19
CA PRO A 78 12.16 4.75 -5.65
C PRO A 78 13.27 3.75 -6.00
N LEU A 79 12.97 2.44 -5.98
CA LEU A 79 13.92 1.40 -6.37
C LEU A 79 14.27 1.50 -7.85
N LEU A 80 13.26 1.63 -8.72
CA LEU A 80 13.47 1.74 -10.17
C LEU A 80 14.20 3.02 -10.56
N ILE A 81 13.87 4.16 -9.96
CA ILE A 81 14.56 5.44 -10.20
C ILE A 81 16.03 5.33 -9.78
N GLY A 82 16.29 4.77 -8.58
CA GLY A 82 17.67 4.58 -8.10
C GLY A 82 18.49 3.65 -8.99
N ALA A 83 17.91 2.53 -9.40
CA ALA A 83 18.55 1.58 -10.29
C ALA A 83 18.76 2.16 -11.71
N ALA A 84 17.78 2.88 -12.25
CA ALA A 84 17.92 3.57 -13.54
C ALA A 84 19.04 4.62 -13.48
N PHE A 85 19.14 5.38 -12.40
CA PHE A 85 20.22 6.36 -12.20
C PHE A 85 21.62 5.69 -12.13
N ALA A 86 21.67 4.47 -11.58
CA ALA A 86 22.88 3.66 -11.57
C ALA A 86 23.18 2.99 -12.92
N GLY A 87 22.32 3.13 -13.94
CA GLY A 87 22.49 2.51 -15.25
C GLY A 87 22.22 1.00 -15.26
N ALA A 88 21.36 0.53 -14.35
CA ALA A 88 20.99 -0.88 -14.27
C ALA A 88 20.28 -1.36 -15.56
N ASP A 89 20.55 -2.62 -15.91
CA ASP A 89 19.90 -3.21 -17.07
C ASP A 89 18.40 -3.50 -16.85
N PRO A 90 17.63 -3.74 -17.93
CA PRO A 90 16.19 -4.00 -17.82
C PRO A 90 15.84 -5.26 -17.01
N ALA A 91 16.72 -6.23 -16.86
CA ALA A 91 16.47 -7.43 -16.06
C ALA A 91 16.47 -7.09 -14.57
N VAL A 92 17.42 -6.27 -14.12
CA VAL A 92 17.49 -5.77 -12.75
C VAL A 92 16.25 -4.92 -12.43
N LEU A 93 15.83 -4.03 -13.34
CA LEU A 93 14.63 -3.21 -13.14
C LEU A 93 13.38 -4.08 -12.98
N ARG A 94 13.20 -5.09 -13.83
CA ARG A 94 12.07 -6.04 -13.67
C ARG A 94 12.11 -6.81 -12.36
N GLY A 95 13.29 -7.26 -11.94
CA GLY A 95 13.45 -7.96 -10.67
C GLY A 95 13.18 -7.08 -9.46
N LEU A 96 13.61 -5.81 -9.48
CA LEU A 96 13.28 -4.84 -8.43
C LEU A 96 11.79 -4.50 -8.39
N SER A 97 11.10 -4.46 -9.53
CA SER A 97 9.64 -4.32 -9.59
C SER A 97 8.95 -5.54 -8.98
N ALA A 98 9.40 -6.76 -9.32
CA ALA A 98 8.88 -8.01 -8.76
C ALA A 98 9.10 -8.11 -7.24
N PHE A 99 10.18 -7.53 -6.71
CA PHE A 99 10.42 -7.38 -5.28
C PHE A 99 9.56 -6.29 -4.65
N GLY A 100 9.52 -5.12 -5.26
CA GLY A 100 8.97 -3.90 -4.66
C GLY A 100 7.43 -3.86 -4.60
N ILE A 101 6.75 -4.40 -5.61
CA ILE A 101 5.28 -4.39 -5.64
C ILE A 101 4.68 -5.22 -4.51
N PRO A 102 5.01 -6.51 -4.33
CA PRO A 102 4.48 -7.31 -3.22
C PRO A 102 4.84 -6.72 -1.86
N LEU A 103 6.07 -6.22 -1.70
CA LEU A 103 6.50 -5.57 -0.45
C LEU A 103 5.65 -4.34 -0.12
N GLY A 104 5.37 -3.50 -1.11
CA GLY A 104 4.54 -2.31 -0.93
C GLY A 104 3.08 -2.63 -0.64
N MET A 105 2.56 -3.71 -1.22
CA MET A 105 1.22 -4.21 -0.90
C MET A 105 1.16 -4.74 0.53
N ALA A 106 2.12 -5.55 0.95
CA ALA A 106 2.23 -6.05 2.33
C ALA A 106 2.32 -4.91 3.34
N PHE A 107 3.11 -3.88 3.02
CA PHE A 107 3.23 -2.66 3.83
C PHE A 107 1.87 -1.98 4.07
N GLN A 108 1.08 -1.77 3.00
CA GLN A 108 -0.20 -1.10 3.12
C GLN A 108 -1.24 -1.96 3.86
N LEU A 109 -1.28 -3.27 3.61
CA LEU A 109 -2.15 -4.17 4.37
C LEU A 109 -1.83 -4.14 5.87
N ARG A 110 -0.55 -4.05 6.24
CA ARG A 110 -0.12 -3.87 7.64
C ARG A 110 -0.56 -2.52 8.19
N ASP A 111 -0.41 -1.46 7.41
CA ASP A 111 -0.87 -0.11 7.79
C ASP A 111 -2.39 -0.08 8.03
N ASP A 112 -3.16 -0.73 7.17
CA ASP A 112 -4.62 -0.85 7.28
C ASP A 112 -5.04 -1.61 8.57
N ILE A 113 -4.31 -2.65 8.96
CA ILE A 113 -4.53 -3.34 10.25
C ILE A 113 -4.21 -2.39 11.42
N LEU A 114 -3.10 -1.66 11.33
CA LEU A 114 -2.71 -0.70 12.37
C LEU A 114 -3.70 0.48 12.47
N GLY A 115 -4.23 0.95 11.34
CA GLY A 115 -5.25 2.00 11.30
C GLY A 115 -6.55 1.63 12.03
N VAL A 116 -6.83 0.32 12.15
CA VAL A 116 -8.01 -0.20 12.85
C VAL A 116 -7.68 -0.62 14.29
N PHE A 117 -6.55 -1.30 14.52
CA PHE A 117 -6.23 -1.99 15.79
C PHE A 117 -4.97 -1.48 16.47
N GLY A 118 -4.25 -0.56 15.87
CA GLY A 118 -2.99 -0.04 16.40
C GLY A 118 -3.14 0.62 17.76
N ASP A 119 -2.13 0.47 18.61
CA ASP A 119 -2.05 1.17 19.89
C ASP A 119 -1.76 2.65 19.65
N PRO A 120 -2.60 3.59 20.11
CA PRO A 120 -2.35 5.01 19.97
C PRO A 120 -1.01 5.48 20.55
N ALA A 121 -0.51 4.81 21.59
CA ALA A 121 0.80 5.12 22.17
C ALA A 121 1.97 4.81 21.22
N VAL A 122 1.77 3.89 20.27
CA VAL A 122 2.77 3.44 19.30
C VAL A 122 2.57 4.13 17.96
N THR A 123 1.32 4.18 17.47
CA THR A 123 0.99 4.74 16.15
C THR A 123 0.91 6.27 16.12
N GLY A 124 0.73 6.90 17.29
CA GLY A 124 0.49 8.35 17.39
C GLY A 124 -0.89 8.80 16.90
N LYS A 125 -1.77 7.87 16.49
CA LYS A 125 -3.13 8.13 16.01
C LYS A 125 -4.16 7.43 16.90
N PRO A 126 -5.40 7.94 17.00
CA PRO A 126 -6.47 7.24 17.70
C PRO A 126 -6.72 5.84 17.11
N ALA A 127 -6.94 4.84 17.93
CA ALA A 127 -7.33 3.51 17.45
C ALA A 127 -8.64 3.62 16.64
N GLY A 128 -8.68 2.94 15.48
CA GLY A 128 -9.84 2.97 14.59
C GLY A 128 -9.97 4.27 13.77
N ASP A 129 -8.87 4.99 13.55
CA ASP A 129 -8.87 6.21 12.72
C ASP A 129 -9.35 5.93 11.29
N ASP A 130 -8.90 4.84 10.69
CA ASP A 130 -9.34 4.42 9.36
C ASP A 130 -10.85 4.08 9.28
N LEU A 131 -11.44 3.61 10.40
CA LEU A 131 -12.89 3.41 10.49
C LEU A 131 -13.65 4.74 10.56
N ARG A 132 -13.12 5.73 11.29
CA ARG A 132 -13.71 7.10 11.34
C ARG A 132 -13.64 7.80 9.99
N GLU A 133 -12.56 7.59 9.25
CA GLU A 133 -12.40 8.09 7.88
C GLU A 133 -13.28 7.34 6.87
N GLY A 134 -13.85 6.19 7.23
CA GLY A 134 -14.69 5.38 6.36
C GLY A 134 -13.92 4.70 5.24
N LYS A 135 -12.62 4.43 5.44
CA LYS A 135 -11.76 3.81 4.43
C LYS A 135 -12.26 2.45 3.99
N ARG A 136 -12.21 2.19 2.70
CA ARG A 136 -12.64 0.94 2.06
C ARG A 136 -11.43 0.05 1.78
N THR A 137 -10.78 -0.40 2.85
CA THR A 137 -9.56 -1.24 2.82
C THR A 137 -9.88 -2.70 2.47
N VAL A 138 -8.84 -3.49 2.19
CA VAL A 138 -8.97 -4.96 2.01
C VAL A 138 -9.57 -5.61 3.25
N LEU A 139 -9.15 -5.17 4.44
CA LEU A 139 -9.68 -5.65 5.72
C LEU A 139 -11.19 -5.43 5.85
N VAL A 140 -11.67 -4.25 5.45
CA VAL A 140 -13.10 -3.91 5.39
C VAL A 140 -13.83 -4.74 4.34
N GLY A 141 -13.25 -4.91 3.15
CA GLY A 141 -13.82 -5.72 2.08
C GLY A 141 -14.02 -7.18 2.47
N LEU A 142 -12.98 -7.82 3.01
CA LEU A 142 -13.03 -9.19 3.51
C LEU A 142 -14.05 -9.37 4.64
N THR A 143 -14.16 -8.37 5.52
CA THR A 143 -15.19 -8.36 6.56
C THR A 143 -16.56 -8.37 5.92
N ARG A 144 -16.80 -7.43 5.02
CA ARG A 144 -18.11 -7.26 4.37
C ARG A 144 -18.59 -8.49 3.60
N GLU A 145 -17.67 -9.18 2.92
CA GLU A 145 -17.93 -10.43 2.20
C GLU A 145 -18.42 -11.58 3.13
N SER A 146 -17.99 -11.57 4.40
CA SER A 146 -18.33 -12.62 5.36
C SER A 146 -19.62 -12.36 6.14
N LEU A 147 -20.16 -11.13 6.08
CA LEU A 147 -21.33 -10.72 6.85
C LEU A 147 -22.63 -11.09 6.17
N THR A 148 -23.66 -11.43 6.97
CA THR A 148 -25.02 -11.55 6.47
C THR A 148 -25.51 -10.20 5.93
N PRO A 149 -26.49 -10.18 4.99
CA PRO A 149 -26.99 -8.92 4.42
C PRO A 149 -27.41 -7.89 5.46
N THR A 150 -28.07 -8.33 6.55
CA THR A 150 -28.56 -7.42 7.63
C THR A 150 -27.41 -6.79 8.40
N VAL A 151 -26.45 -7.61 8.85
CA VAL A 151 -25.29 -7.10 9.62
C VAL A 151 -24.40 -6.26 8.73
N GLY A 152 -24.23 -6.67 7.47
CA GLY A 152 -23.45 -5.93 6.48
C GLY A 152 -24.01 -4.55 6.19
N LYS A 153 -25.34 -4.40 6.17
CA LYS A 153 -25.98 -3.08 5.99
C LYS A 153 -25.66 -2.15 7.17
N ILE A 154 -25.77 -2.65 8.41
CA ILE A 154 -25.43 -1.87 9.61
C ILE A 154 -23.94 -1.47 9.58
N PHE A 155 -23.08 -2.40 9.23
CA PHE A 155 -21.63 -2.18 9.11
C PHE A 155 -21.32 -1.08 8.08
N ASP A 156 -21.95 -1.13 6.90
CA ASP A 156 -21.79 -0.12 5.84
C ASP A 156 -22.34 1.25 6.26
N GLU A 157 -23.48 1.28 6.93
CA GLU A 157 -24.08 2.51 7.45
C GLU A 157 -23.14 3.18 8.45
N LEU A 158 -22.56 2.45 9.40
CA LEU A 158 -21.60 2.99 10.35
C LEU A 158 -20.36 3.55 9.64
N LEU A 159 -19.80 2.86 8.67
CA LEU A 159 -18.64 3.35 7.93
C LEU A 159 -18.89 4.60 7.09
N THR A 160 -20.14 4.96 6.84
CA THR A 160 -20.50 6.23 6.17
C THR A 160 -20.70 7.39 7.15
N HIS A 161 -20.80 7.12 8.45
CA HIS A 161 -20.91 8.15 9.48
C HIS A 161 -19.56 8.79 9.76
N ARG A 162 -19.48 10.12 9.67
CA ARG A 162 -18.26 10.90 9.91
C ARG A 162 -17.89 11.06 11.39
N GLU A 163 -18.83 10.81 12.29
CA GLU A 163 -18.64 10.99 13.74
C GLU A 163 -19.01 9.71 14.47
N LEU A 164 -18.10 8.73 14.42
CA LEU A 164 -18.24 7.48 15.18
C LEU A 164 -17.82 7.69 16.63
N ASP A 165 -18.67 7.30 17.56
CA ASP A 165 -18.33 7.22 18.98
C ASP A 165 -17.48 5.96 19.31
N SER A 166 -17.04 5.87 20.56
CA SER A 166 -16.17 4.76 21.01
C SER A 166 -16.86 3.40 20.97
N GLU A 167 -18.19 3.36 21.21
CA GLU A 167 -18.96 2.11 21.21
C GLU A 167 -19.15 1.60 19.76
N GLN A 168 -19.41 2.51 18.83
CA GLN A 168 -19.52 2.19 17.41
C GLN A 168 -18.19 1.69 16.82
N ILE A 169 -17.07 2.32 17.19
CA ILE A 169 -15.73 1.86 16.80
C ILE A 169 -15.45 0.48 17.38
N ALA A 170 -15.74 0.24 18.65
CA ALA A 170 -15.57 -1.07 19.28
C ALA A 170 -16.43 -2.13 18.60
N PHE A 171 -17.67 -1.80 18.23
CA PHE A 171 -18.55 -2.69 17.47
C PHE A 171 -17.94 -3.07 16.11
N LEU A 172 -17.45 -2.09 15.34
CA LEU A 172 -16.81 -2.32 14.04
C LEU A 172 -15.55 -3.19 14.21
N GLN A 173 -14.69 -2.89 15.18
CA GLN A 173 -13.49 -3.67 15.46
C GLN A 173 -13.82 -5.13 15.85
N GLN A 174 -14.84 -5.35 16.68
CA GLN A 174 -15.29 -6.69 17.06
C GLN A 174 -15.89 -7.44 15.87
N THR A 175 -16.66 -6.77 15.04
CA THR A 175 -17.21 -7.34 13.80
C THR A 175 -16.09 -7.79 12.88
N ILE A 176 -15.05 -6.98 12.67
CA ILE A 176 -13.87 -7.33 11.86
C ILE A 176 -13.15 -8.55 12.45
N LYS A 177 -12.89 -8.59 13.76
CA LYS A 177 -12.27 -9.74 14.41
C LYS A 177 -13.11 -11.01 14.27
N GLY A 178 -14.40 -10.92 14.51
CA GLY A 178 -15.34 -12.06 14.45
C GLY A 178 -15.56 -12.60 13.04
N SER A 179 -15.33 -11.79 12.00
CA SER A 179 -15.47 -12.19 10.59
C SER A 179 -14.34 -13.09 10.07
N GLY A 180 -13.21 -13.15 10.77
CA GLY A 180 -11.98 -13.80 10.30
C GLY A 180 -11.18 -12.99 9.28
N ALA A 181 -11.60 -11.76 8.93
CA ALA A 181 -10.92 -10.91 7.96
C ALA A 181 -9.49 -10.56 8.41
N LEU A 182 -9.28 -10.33 9.71
CA LEU A 182 -7.96 -10.04 10.25
C LEU A 182 -6.96 -11.17 9.95
N ALA A 183 -7.34 -12.42 10.22
CA ALA A 183 -6.48 -13.58 9.95
C ALA A 183 -6.18 -13.76 8.45
N LYS A 184 -7.18 -13.50 7.60
CA LYS A 184 -6.99 -13.54 6.14
C LYS A 184 -6.03 -12.44 5.66
N THR A 185 -6.14 -11.23 6.20
CA THR A 185 -5.25 -10.12 5.86
C THR A 185 -3.82 -10.40 6.32
N GLU A 186 -3.63 -10.98 7.52
CA GLU A 186 -2.31 -11.42 7.99
C GLU A 186 -1.70 -12.48 7.06
N ALA A 187 -2.48 -13.47 6.63
CA ALA A 187 -2.00 -14.47 5.67
C ALA A 187 -1.59 -13.84 4.33
N MET A 188 -2.36 -12.88 3.82
CA MET A 188 -1.99 -12.13 2.61
C MET A 188 -0.68 -11.36 2.78
N ILE A 189 -0.44 -10.76 3.95
CA ILE A 189 0.83 -10.07 4.25
C ILE A 189 1.98 -11.06 4.19
N GLU A 190 1.84 -12.24 4.79
CA GLU A 190 2.89 -13.28 4.78
C GLU A 190 3.16 -13.80 3.37
N GLU A 191 2.13 -14.04 2.56
CA GLU A 191 2.29 -14.45 1.15
C GLU A 191 3.03 -13.41 0.33
N LEU A 192 2.63 -12.15 0.39
CA LEU A 192 3.26 -11.04 -0.33
C LEU A 192 4.70 -10.80 0.14
N ALA A 193 4.97 -10.94 1.43
CA ALA A 193 6.31 -10.85 2.00
C ALA A 193 7.22 -11.95 1.45
N ASN A 194 6.74 -13.18 1.40
CA ASN A 194 7.47 -14.32 0.85
C ASN A 194 7.71 -14.15 -0.66
N GLU A 195 6.69 -13.73 -1.42
CA GLU A 195 6.82 -13.43 -2.85
C GLU A 195 7.91 -12.37 -3.10
N SER A 196 7.90 -11.30 -2.33
CA SER A 196 8.90 -10.25 -2.40
C SER A 196 10.32 -10.79 -2.15
N LEU A 197 10.52 -11.54 -1.06
CA LEU A 197 11.84 -12.08 -0.72
C LEU A 197 12.34 -13.10 -1.76
N LEU A 198 11.45 -13.93 -2.30
CA LEU A 198 11.80 -14.85 -3.38
C LEU A 198 12.22 -14.11 -4.65
N ALA A 199 11.54 -13.01 -4.99
CA ALA A 199 11.94 -12.16 -6.12
C ALA A 199 13.31 -11.51 -5.89
N LEU A 200 13.58 -11.05 -4.67
CA LEU A 200 14.89 -10.51 -4.30
C LEU A 200 16.01 -11.53 -4.48
N ASP A 201 15.77 -12.79 -4.07
CA ASP A 201 16.76 -13.87 -4.16
C ASP A 201 17.14 -14.26 -5.60
N GLN A 202 16.31 -13.92 -6.58
CA GLN A 202 16.61 -14.11 -8.00
C GLN A 202 17.50 -13.00 -8.59
N LEU A 203 17.71 -11.91 -7.86
CA LEU A 203 18.52 -10.79 -8.33
C LEU A 203 20.01 -11.02 -8.07
N GLN A 204 20.82 -10.65 -9.05
CA GLN A 204 22.27 -10.60 -8.91
C GLN A 204 22.71 -9.16 -8.65
N LEU A 205 22.63 -8.75 -7.39
CA LEU A 205 23.08 -7.43 -6.93
C LEU A 205 24.32 -7.57 -6.05
N ASP A 206 24.93 -6.43 -5.75
CA ASP A 206 26.00 -6.37 -4.74
C ASP A 206 25.52 -6.96 -3.40
N PRO A 207 26.32 -7.76 -2.69
CA PRO A 207 25.92 -8.38 -1.43
C PRO A 207 25.44 -7.38 -0.37
N THR A 208 26.02 -6.17 -0.34
CA THR A 208 25.62 -5.11 0.60
C THR A 208 24.22 -4.59 0.24
N ALA A 209 23.95 -4.35 -1.05
CA ALA A 209 22.64 -3.94 -1.52
C ALA A 209 21.57 -5.01 -1.24
N MET A 210 21.88 -6.29 -1.48
CA MET A 210 21.00 -7.41 -1.14
C MET A 210 20.65 -7.45 0.34
N MET A 211 21.63 -7.28 1.20
CA MET A 211 21.44 -7.26 2.65
C MET A 211 20.53 -6.07 3.06
N GLN A 212 20.80 -4.87 2.54
CA GLN A 212 20.02 -3.68 2.85
C GLN A 212 18.56 -3.77 2.39
N LEU A 213 18.32 -4.33 1.19
CA LEU A 213 16.96 -4.56 0.69
C LEU A 213 16.21 -5.60 1.52
N ARG A 214 16.89 -6.66 1.96
CA ARG A 214 16.31 -7.68 2.84
C ARG A 214 15.97 -7.10 4.22
N GLU A 215 16.85 -6.30 4.80
CA GLU A 215 16.58 -5.59 6.07
C GLU A 215 15.40 -4.63 5.94
N LEU A 216 15.31 -3.90 4.82
CA LEU A 216 14.17 -3.02 4.53
C LEU A 216 12.87 -3.84 4.50
N ALA A 217 12.85 -4.96 3.79
CA ALA A 217 11.68 -5.84 3.72
C ALA A 217 11.24 -6.32 5.10
N VAL A 218 12.18 -6.80 5.92
CA VAL A 218 11.89 -7.25 7.30
C VAL A 218 11.30 -6.13 8.16
N ARG A 219 11.83 -4.91 8.06
CA ARG A 219 11.29 -3.75 8.80
C ARG A 219 9.89 -3.37 8.37
N VAL A 220 9.63 -3.43 7.05
CA VAL A 220 8.32 -3.11 6.47
C VAL A 220 7.26 -4.11 6.92
N ILE A 221 7.58 -5.40 6.88
CA ILE A 221 6.66 -6.49 7.22
C ILE A 221 6.34 -6.49 8.73
N ASN A 222 7.36 -6.27 9.58
CA ASN A 222 7.23 -6.33 11.04
C ASN A 222 6.92 -4.97 11.67
N ARG A 223 6.46 -4.01 10.89
CA ARG A 223 6.11 -2.68 11.39
C ARG A 223 5.02 -2.75 12.45
N GLN A 224 5.23 -2.05 13.58
CA GLN A 224 4.28 -1.89 14.68
C GLN A 224 3.78 -0.45 14.84
N SER A 225 4.41 0.48 14.12
CA SER A 225 4.09 1.91 14.15
C SER A 225 4.32 2.54 12.77
#